data_dbaa5279f83a471633ed9644375d85a6
#
_entry.id   dbaa5279f83a471633ed9644375d85a6
#
_cell.length_a   1.000
_cell.length_b   1.000
_cell.length_c   1.000
_cell.angle_alpha   90.00
_cell.angle_beta   90.00
_cell.angle_gamma   90.00
#
_symmetry.space_group_name_H-M   'P 1'
#
loop_
_entity.id
_entity.type
_entity.pdbx_description
1 polymer ?
#
loop_
_entity_poly.entity_id
_entity_poly.type
_entity_poly.pdbx_seq_one_letter_code
_entity_poly.pdbx_strand_id
1 'polypeptide(L)'
;AYTADITSKEKRTLKFARLESSFLLGTVAGPLLGGFLFLVTNETPFYVFSVLAFIAACGIYYKLEPSNIIKKENPRNIDKIKWYSRTIWPFLALATILSLCQSSLLQSIGFYIFDTFEKTSDLPILISMTFALLSISTIFSQYIFTDAFPMKNSNLLIFGSILLIFSYFTMAYFQKISIYYLSIIILGFGFGMTRPALASSLSIAQTPENQGSAAGYLGSVIPIGHMTTPIIAMPIYSLNPSYLYYFSSILCIGLILFIICHPILRK
;
A
#
# COMPACT_ATOMS: atom_id res chain seq x y z
N ALA A 1 6.52 -15.41 2.49
CA ALA A 1 7.00 -16.72 2.95
C ALA A 1 8.51 -16.89 2.66
N TYR A 2 8.95 -17.03 1.42
CA TYR A 2 10.35 -17.27 1.04
C TYR A 2 11.35 -16.31 1.72
N THR A 3 11.09 -14.99 1.66
CA THR A 3 11.96 -13.99 2.31
C THR A 3 12.04 -14.15 3.83
N ALA A 4 10.96 -14.58 4.46
CA ALA A 4 10.93 -14.86 5.90
C ALA A 4 11.74 -16.11 6.26
N ASP A 5 11.73 -17.11 5.38
CA ASP A 5 12.40 -18.41 5.60
C ASP A 5 13.93 -18.29 5.49
N ILE A 6 14.43 -17.42 4.59
CA ILE A 6 15.86 -17.24 4.36
C ILE A 6 16.49 -16.10 5.19
N THR A 7 15.71 -15.43 6.07
CA THR A 7 16.19 -14.22 6.78
C THR A 7 16.08 -14.38 8.30
N SER A 8 17.14 -14.01 9.03
CA SER A 8 17.11 -13.96 10.50
C SER A 8 16.09 -12.92 11.00
N LYS A 9 15.54 -13.13 12.20
CA LYS A 9 14.48 -12.29 12.78
C LYS A 9 14.86 -10.80 12.81
N GLU A 10 16.13 -10.48 13.12
CA GLU A 10 16.65 -9.11 13.22
C GLU A 10 16.69 -8.39 11.87
N LYS A 11 16.91 -9.12 10.78
CA LYS A 11 17.04 -8.58 9.42
C LYS A 11 15.75 -8.66 8.60
N ARG A 12 14.69 -9.27 9.13
CA ARG A 12 13.41 -9.46 8.42
C ARG A 12 12.78 -8.14 8.01
N THR A 13 12.69 -7.19 8.95
CA THR A 13 12.08 -5.88 8.68
C THR A 13 12.77 -5.17 7.53
N LEU A 14 14.11 -5.15 7.52
CA LEU A 14 14.89 -4.56 6.45
C LEU A 14 14.70 -5.26 5.11
N LYS A 15 14.64 -6.60 5.11
CA LYS A 15 14.41 -7.38 3.89
C LYS A 15 13.01 -7.19 3.32
N PHE A 16 11.99 -7.13 4.18
CA PHE A 16 10.62 -6.81 3.76
C PHE A 16 10.51 -5.38 3.25
N ALA A 17 11.14 -4.41 3.91
CA ALA A 17 11.20 -3.02 3.45
C ALA A 17 11.84 -2.91 2.06
N ARG A 18 12.94 -3.61 1.80
CA ARG A 18 13.58 -3.65 0.47
C ARG A 18 12.68 -4.27 -0.59
N LEU A 19 11.95 -5.34 -0.25
CA LEU A 19 10.99 -5.96 -1.17
C LEU A 19 9.86 -4.98 -1.52
N GLU A 20 9.33 -4.29 -0.51
CA GLU A 20 8.28 -3.29 -0.67
C GLU A 20 8.77 -2.06 -1.45
N SER A 21 10.00 -1.60 -1.18
CA SER A 21 10.63 -0.53 -1.98
C SER A 21 10.79 -0.92 -3.45
N SER A 22 11.12 -2.18 -3.74
CA SER A 22 11.19 -2.67 -5.13
C SER A 22 9.82 -2.66 -5.81
N PHE A 23 8.76 -3.02 -5.08
CA PHE A 23 7.39 -2.92 -5.58
C PHE A 23 6.99 -1.47 -5.84
N LEU A 24 7.31 -0.55 -4.91
CA LEU A 24 7.05 0.88 -5.07
C LEU A 24 7.82 1.49 -6.24
N LEU A 25 9.08 1.11 -6.46
CA LEU A 25 9.83 1.52 -7.65
C LEU A 25 9.13 1.08 -8.93
N GLY A 26 8.58 -0.14 -8.95
CA GLY A 26 7.77 -0.61 -10.07
C GLY A 26 6.50 0.21 -10.30
N THR A 27 5.84 0.66 -9.23
CA THR A 27 4.65 1.53 -9.34
C THR A 27 4.96 2.94 -9.82
N VAL A 28 6.20 3.42 -9.66
CA VAL A 28 6.69 4.68 -10.28
C VAL A 28 7.10 4.45 -11.72
N ALA A 29 7.97 3.48 -11.94
CA ALA A 29 8.57 3.23 -13.26
C ALA A 29 7.53 2.74 -14.26
N GLY A 30 6.53 1.96 -13.82
CA GLY A 30 5.49 1.41 -14.68
C GLY A 30 4.71 2.50 -15.44
N PRO A 31 4.00 3.41 -14.78
CA PRO A 31 3.25 4.48 -15.46
C PRO A 31 4.15 5.43 -16.26
N LEU A 32 5.36 5.76 -15.78
CA LEU A 32 6.30 6.62 -16.52
C LEU A 32 6.75 5.95 -17.82
N LEU A 33 7.23 4.72 -17.75
CA LEU A 33 7.64 3.96 -18.93
C LEU A 33 6.44 3.72 -19.86
N GLY A 34 5.28 3.35 -19.29
CA GLY A 34 4.05 3.16 -20.05
C GLY A 34 3.65 4.42 -20.81
N GLY A 35 3.68 5.60 -20.17
CA GLY A 35 3.41 6.87 -20.81
C GLY A 35 4.35 7.18 -21.99
N PHE A 36 5.66 6.98 -21.82
CA PHE A 36 6.63 7.15 -22.92
C PHE A 36 6.41 6.15 -24.05
N LEU A 37 6.10 4.89 -23.72
CA LEU A 37 5.87 3.85 -24.73
C LEU A 37 4.58 4.07 -25.51
N PHE A 38 3.55 4.67 -24.92
CA PHE A 38 2.33 5.08 -25.63
C PHE A 38 2.58 6.15 -26.69
N LEU A 39 3.65 6.96 -26.56
CA LEU A 39 4.01 7.93 -27.60
C LEU A 39 4.46 7.27 -28.91
N VAL A 40 4.89 6.00 -28.87
CA VAL A 40 5.30 5.23 -30.04
C VAL A 40 4.08 4.62 -30.72
N THR A 41 3.37 3.72 -30.04
CA THR A 41 2.08 3.19 -30.43
C THR A 41 1.29 2.76 -29.20
N ASN A 42 -0.03 2.65 -29.31
CA ASN A 42 -0.92 2.20 -28.21
C ASN A 42 -0.60 0.77 -27.76
N GLU A 43 0.05 -0.02 -28.57
CA GLU A 43 0.36 -1.43 -28.31
C GLU A 43 1.76 -1.63 -27.72
N THR A 44 2.69 -0.69 -27.93
CA THR A 44 4.08 -0.80 -27.50
C THR A 44 4.24 -1.12 -26.00
N PRO A 45 3.48 -0.52 -25.08
CA PRO A 45 3.60 -0.84 -23.65
C PRO A 45 3.34 -2.32 -23.37
N PHE A 46 2.34 -2.92 -24.04
CA PHE A 46 1.99 -4.33 -23.80
C PHE A 46 3.09 -5.28 -24.25
N TYR A 47 3.73 -5.00 -25.38
CA TYR A 47 4.87 -5.81 -25.84
C TYR A 47 6.08 -5.70 -24.91
N VAL A 48 6.44 -4.48 -24.51
CA VAL A 48 7.59 -4.24 -23.63
C VAL A 48 7.36 -4.87 -22.26
N PHE A 49 6.18 -4.68 -21.65
CA PHE A 49 5.88 -5.29 -20.36
C PHE A 49 5.80 -6.82 -20.44
N SER A 50 5.35 -7.39 -21.57
CA SER A 50 5.36 -8.86 -21.77
C SER A 50 6.79 -9.41 -21.80
N VAL A 51 7.71 -8.73 -22.49
CA VAL A 51 9.13 -9.10 -22.52
C VAL A 51 9.76 -8.98 -21.13
N LEU A 52 9.49 -7.89 -20.40
CA LEU A 52 9.98 -7.70 -19.05
C LEU A 52 9.46 -8.78 -18.08
N ALA A 53 8.18 -9.17 -18.20
CA ALA A 53 7.60 -10.25 -17.41
C ALA A 53 8.28 -11.61 -17.72
N PHE A 54 8.56 -11.88 -18.98
CA PHE A 54 9.29 -13.09 -19.40
C PHE A 54 10.72 -13.11 -18.86
N ILE A 55 11.45 -12.00 -18.94
CA ILE A 55 12.80 -11.86 -18.36
C ILE A 55 12.75 -12.10 -16.84
N ALA A 56 11.76 -11.52 -16.15
CA ALA A 56 11.58 -11.72 -14.72
C ALA A 56 11.30 -13.20 -14.38
N ALA A 57 10.45 -13.88 -15.15
CA ALA A 57 10.17 -15.30 -14.97
C ALA A 57 11.43 -16.17 -15.15
N CYS A 58 12.22 -15.89 -16.18
CA CYS A 58 13.51 -16.56 -16.39
C CYS A 58 14.49 -16.28 -15.23
N GLY A 59 14.55 -15.03 -14.76
CA GLY A 59 15.40 -14.65 -13.63
C GLY A 59 15.02 -15.40 -12.35
N ILE A 60 13.73 -15.56 -12.08
CA ILE A 60 13.23 -16.36 -10.95
C ILE A 60 13.62 -17.82 -11.12
N TYR A 61 13.40 -18.39 -12.30
CA TYR A 61 13.70 -19.81 -12.57
C TYR A 61 15.18 -20.15 -12.37
N TYR A 62 16.11 -19.27 -12.82
CA TYR A 62 17.54 -19.54 -12.72
C TYR A 62 18.19 -19.14 -11.40
N LYS A 63 17.67 -18.12 -10.70
CA LYS A 63 18.31 -17.55 -9.50
C LYS A 63 17.62 -17.90 -8.19
N LEU A 64 16.37 -18.35 -8.22
CA LEU A 64 15.69 -18.71 -6.98
C LEU A 64 16.10 -20.13 -6.58
N GLU A 65 16.92 -20.26 -5.55
CA GLU A 65 17.22 -21.54 -4.97
C GLU A 65 15.94 -22.13 -4.37
N PRO A 66 15.67 -23.44 -4.55
CA PRO A 66 14.57 -24.08 -3.86
C PRO A 66 14.79 -23.86 -2.35
N SER A 67 13.85 -23.18 -1.70
CA SER A 67 13.93 -23.06 -0.24
C SER A 67 13.98 -24.49 0.31
N ASN A 68 15.05 -24.81 1.00
CA ASN A 68 15.10 -26.00 1.84
C ASN A 68 14.07 -25.76 2.95
N ILE A 69 12.81 -25.97 2.61
CA ILE A 69 11.74 -26.11 3.57
C ILE A 69 12.21 -27.32 4.38
N ILE A 70 12.80 -27.03 5.54
CA ILE A 70 12.93 -28.05 6.57
C ILE A 70 11.50 -28.58 6.68
N LYS A 71 11.27 -29.77 6.14
CA LYS A 71 10.05 -30.55 6.37
C LYS A 71 9.99 -30.66 7.88
N LYS A 72 9.33 -29.67 8.54
CA LYS A 72 9.02 -29.79 9.95
C LYS A 72 8.19 -31.05 10.07
N GLU A 73 8.83 -32.03 10.67
CA GLU A 73 8.18 -33.28 11.02
C GLU A 73 6.83 -32.97 11.62
N ASN A 74 5.81 -33.57 11.04
CA ASN A 74 4.42 -33.57 11.46
C ASN A 74 3.65 -32.22 11.46
N PRO A 75 2.94 -31.92 10.36
CA PRO A 75 1.98 -30.81 10.36
C PRO A 75 0.70 -31.10 11.15
N ARG A 76 0.65 -32.17 11.94
CA ARG A 76 -0.61 -32.69 12.52
C ARG A 76 -1.19 -31.92 13.69
N ASN A 77 -0.48 -30.94 14.29
CA ASN A 77 -0.94 -30.20 15.46
C ASN A 77 -0.61 -28.70 15.46
N ILE A 78 -0.49 -28.05 14.31
CA ILE A 78 -0.48 -26.60 14.30
C ILE A 78 -1.94 -26.17 14.25
N ASP A 79 -2.49 -25.71 15.37
CA ASP A 79 -3.77 -25.03 15.40
C ASP A 79 -3.72 -23.87 14.41
N LYS A 80 -4.34 -24.06 13.23
CA LYS A 80 -4.39 -23.03 12.20
C LYS A 80 -5.08 -21.81 12.77
N ILE A 81 -4.32 -20.75 12.94
CA ILE A 81 -4.88 -19.50 13.43
C ILE A 81 -6.03 -19.06 12.53
N LYS A 82 -7.15 -18.71 13.13
CA LYS A 82 -8.36 -18.30 12.39
C LYS A 82 -8.30 -16.79 12.15
N TRP A 83 -8.71 -16.33 10.96
CA TRP A 83 -8.71 -14.91 10.56
C TRP A 83 -9.50 -14.02 11.54
N TYR A 84 -10.52 -14.55 12.21
CA TYR A 84 -11.35 -13.86 13.19
C TYR A 84 -10.80 -13.93 14.63
N SER A 85 -9.60 -14.48 14.85
CA SER A 85 -8.99 -14.52 16.17
C SER A 85 -8.75 -13.10 16.70
N ARG A 86 -8.89 -12.92 18.02
CA ARG A 86 -8.68 -11.62 18.68
C ARG A 86 -7.30 -10.99 18.41
N THR A 87 -6.34 -11.81 18.04
CA THR A 87 -4.96 -11.40 17.73
C THR A 87 -4.74 -11.00 16.27
N ILE A 88 -5.65 -11.29 15.35
CA ILE A 88 -5.51 -11.01 13.92
C ILE A 88 -6.55 -10.03 13.40
N TRP A 89 -7.85 -10.25 13.71
CA TRP A 89 -8.92 -9.47 13.09
C TRP A 89 -8.76 -7.95 13.21
N PRO A 90 -8.20 -7.35 14.31
CA PRO A 90 -8.05 -5.89 14.37
C PRO A 90 -7.07 -5.36 13.35
N PHE A 91 -5.99 -6.11 13.08
CA PHE A 91 -5.02 -5.75 12.05
C PHE A 91 -5.61 -5.88 10.64
N LEU A 92 -6.41 -6.92 10.39
CA LEU A 92 -7.08 -7.11 9.10
C LEU A 92 -8.13 -6.02 8.85
N ALA A 93 -8.92 -5.65 9.85
CA ALA A 93 -9.89 -4.57 9.74
C ALA A 93 -9.19 -3.24 9.38
N LEU A 94 -8.10 -2.92 10.08
CA LEU A 94 -7.29 -1.74 9.82
C LEU A 94 -6.67 -1.77 8.42
N ALA A 95 -6.13 -2.93 8.01
CA ALA A 95 -5.58 -3.14 6.69
C ALA A 95 -6.64 -2.99 5.58
N THR A 96 -7.87 -3.49 5.81
CA THR A 96 -8.97 -3.37 4.84
C THR A 96 -9.32 -1.90 4.59
N ILE A 97 -9.46 -1.11 5.65
CA ILE A 97 -9.79 0.31 5.52
C ILE A 97 -8.65 1.07 4.81
N LEU A 98 -7.40 0.84 5.20
CA LEU A 98 -6.24 1.44 4.53
C LEU A 98 -6.17 1.04 3.05
N SER A 99 -6.44 -0.23 2.74
CA SER A 99 -6.45 -0.73 1.36
C SER A 99 -7.58 -0.11 0.54
N LEU A 100 -8.78 0.05 1.12
CA LEU A 100 -9.90 0.72 0.48
C LEU A 100 -9.57 2.19 0.17
N CYS A 101 -9.04 2.94 1.14
CA CYS A 101 -8.65 4.34 0.94
C CYS A 101 -7.59 4.47 -0.17
N GLN A 102 -6.57 3.60 -0.15
CA GLN A 102 -5.52 3.62 -1.17
C GLN A 102 -6.04 3.23 -2.55
N SER A 103 -6.83 2.17 -2.65
CA SER A 103 -7.42 1.72 -3.92
C SER A 103 -8.34 2.77 -4.52
N SER A 104 -9.14 3.43 -3.67
CA SER A 104 -10.02 4.53 -4.08
C SER A 104 -9.23 5.67 -4.69
N LEU A 105 -8.11 6.07 -4.08
CA LEU A 105 -7.20 7.05 -4.64
C LEU A 105 -6.65 6.59 -6.00
N LEU A 106 -6.00 5.41 -6.03
CA LEU A 106 -5.31 4.93 -7.24
C LEU A 106 -6.25 4.78 -8.44
N GLN A 107 -7.49 4.36 -8.22
CA GLN A 107 -8.49 4.19 -9.28
C GLN A 107 -9.14 5.51 -9.69
N SER A 108 -9.19 6.53 -8.83
CA SER A 108 -9.81 7.83 -9.12
C SER A 108 -8.86 8.90 -9.63
N ILE A 109 -7.54 8.74 -9.50
CA ILE A 109 -6.54 9.79 -9.84
C ILE A 109 -6.78 10.38 -11.23
N GLY A 110 -6.90 9.54 -12.25
CA GLY A 110 -7.08 9.99 -13.63
C GLY A 110 -8.38 10.76 -13.83
N PHE A 111 -9.47 10.25 -13.29
CA PHE A 111 -10.78 10.92 -13.35
C PHE A 111 -10.77 12.23 -12.57
N TYR A 112 -10.20 12.23 -11.36
CA TYR A 112 -10.16 13.42 -10.52
C TYR A 112 -9.37 14.57 -11.15
N ILE A 113 -8.22 14.29 -11.74
CA ILE A 113 -7.42 15.31 -12.43
C ILE A 113 -8.20 15.86 -13.63
N PHE A 114 -8.83 14.96 -14.41
CA PHE A 114 -9.64 15.36 -15.57
C PHE A 114 -10.86 16.20 -15.19
N ASP A 115 -11.59 15.80 -14.15
CA ASP A 115 -12.84 16.45 -13.76
C ASP A 115 -12.61 17.78 -13.01
N THR A 116 -11.45 17.91 -12.31
CA THR A 116 -11.21 19.03 -11.39
C THR A 116 -10.33 20.13 -11.98
N PHE A 117 -9.32 19.77 -12.80
CA PHE A 117 -8.29 20.73 -13.23
C PHE A 117 -8.32 21.10 -14.71
N GLU A 118 -9.46 20.87 -15.39
CA GLU A 118 -9.71 21.13 -16.80
C GLU A 118 -9.02 20.17 -17.81
N LYS A 119 -9.64 20.08 -18.99
CA LYS A 119 -9.25 19.23 -20.12
C LYS A 119 -7.94 19.70 -20.76
N THR A 120 -6.82 19.49 -20.09
CA THR A 120 -5.50 19.81 -20.63
C THR A 120 -4.95 18.65 -21.45
N SER A 121 -4.26 18.99 -22.56
CA SER A 121 -3.45 18.04 -23.34
C SER A 121 -2.41 17.28 -22.50
N ASP A 122 -2.15 17.75 -21.28
CA ASP A 122 -1.09 17.30 -20.40
C ASP A 122 -1.55 16.27 -19.36
N LEU A 123 -2.81 15.77 -19.47
CA LEU A 123 -3.39 14.81 -18.52
C LEU A 123 -2.47 13.61 -18.23
N PRO A 124 -1.86 12.93 -19.21
CA PRO A 124 -0.94 11.82 -18.92
C PRO A 124 0.26 12.23 -18.07
N ILE A 125 0.79 13.44 -18.28
CA ILE A 125 1.92 13.98 -17.51
C ILE A 125 1.50 14.25 -16.06
N LEU A 126 0.32 14.87 -15.85
CA LEU A 126 -0.20 15.17 -14.52
C LEU A 126 -0.45 13.88 -13.71
N ILE A 127 -1.02 12.85 -14.35
CA ILE A 127 -1.21 11.53 -13.74
C ILE A 127 0.13 10.90 -13.36
N SER A 128 1.09 10.89 -14.29
CA SER A 128 2.43 10.33 -14.05
C SER A 128 3.17 11.05 -12.92
N MET A 129 3.09 12.39 -12.87
CA MET A 129 3.63 13.17 -11.76
C MET A 129 2.98 12.82 -10.42
N THR A 130 1.67 12.58 -10.41
CA THR A 130 0.95 12.18 -9.19
C THR A 130 1.47 10.84 -8.66
N PHE A 131 1.61 9.84 -9.52
CA PHE A 131 2.16 8.53 -9.13
C PHE A 131 3.62 8.63 -8.69
N ALA A 132 4.41 9.42 -9.38
CA ALA A 132 5.82 9.65 -9.02
C ALA A 132 5.95 10.30 -7.64
N LEU A 133 5.23 11.40 -7.39
CA LEU A 133 5.25 12.10 -6.10
C LEU A 133 4.75 11.22 -4.97
N LEU A 134 3.65 10.48 -5.17
CA LEU A 134 3.11 9.54 -4.20
C LEU A 134 4.15 8.48 -3.81
N SER A 135 4.78 7.87 -4.79
CA SER A 135 5.72 6.78 -4.55
C SER A 135 7.05 7.27 -3.96
N ILE A 136 7.60 8.37 -4.47
CA ILE A 136 8.84 8.96 -3.94
C ILE A 136 8.65 9.36 -2.47
N SER A 137 7.56 10.06 -2.16
CA SER A 137 7.25 10.46 -0.78
C SER A 137 7.01 9.27 0.14
N THR A 138 6.39 8.19 -0.37
CA THR A 138 6.20 6.95 0.39
C THR A 138 7.54 6.27 0.71
N ILE A 139 8.43 6.13 -0.28
CA ILE A 139 9.77 5.54 -0.08
C ILE A 139 10.59 6.40 0.89
N PHE A 140 10.55 7.71 0.71
CA PHE A 140 11.29 8.65 1.56
C PHE A 140 10.81 8.60 3.01
N SER A 141 9.49 8.53 3.22
CA SER A 141 8.89 8.34 4.53
C SER A 141 9.34 7.02 5.18
N GLN A 142 9.34 5.92 4.44
CA GLN A 142 9.82 4.63 4.95
C GLN A 142 11.28 4.73 5.39
N TYR A 143 12.15 5.31 4.55
CA TYR A 143 13.56 5.49 4.89
C TYR A 143 13.75 6.30 6.17
N ILE A 144 13.07 7.44 6.30
CA ILE A 144 13.19 8.32 7.47
C ILE A 144 12.76 7.60 8.75
N PHE A 145 11.57 7.01 8.75
CA PHE A 145 10.94 6.54 9.99
C PHE A 145 11.23 5.08 10.33
N THR A 146 11.80 4.31 9.39
CA THR A 146 12.23 2.94 9.65
C THR A 146 13.73 2.84 9.92
N ASP A 147 14.55 3.62 9.21
CA ASP A 147 16.01 3.50 9.28
C ASP A 147 16.67 4.66 10.01
N ALA A 148 16.35 5.92 9.66
CA ALA A 148 17.04 7.09 10.21
C ALA A 148 16.53 7.46 11.63
N PHE A 149 15.22 7.44 11.83
CA PHE A 149 14.57 7.77 13.11
C PHE A 149 13.52 6.72 13.46
N PRO A 150 13.92 5.53 13.95
CA PRO A 150 12.99 4.45 14.20
C PRO A 150 11.96 4.81 15.27
N MET A 151 10.71 4.84 14.89
CA MET A 151 9.58 5.10 15.77
C MET A 151 8.85 3.79 16.11
N LYS A 152 8.15 3.79 17.26
CA LYS A 152 7.26 2.68 17.63
C LYS A 152 6.14 2.52 16.59
N ASN A 153 5.79 1.28 16.26
CA ASN A 153 4.73 0.99 15.28
C ASN A 153 3.40 1.69 15.60
N SER A 154 3.01 1.74 16.87
CA SER A 154 1.79 2.44 17.30
C SER A 154 1.82 3.94 16.98
N ASN A 155 2.95 4.59 17.15
CA ASN A 155 3.11 6.01 16.82
C ASN A 155 3.07 6.21 15.29
N LEU A 156 3.72 5.34 14.52
CA LEU A 156 3.68 5.37 13.06
C LEU A 156 2.27 5.18 12.53
N LEU A 157 1.48 4.28 13.12
CA LEU A 157 0.07 4.09 12.75
C LEU A 157 -0.75 5.35 13.04
N ILE A 158 -0.60 5.98 14.19
CA ILE A 158 -1.35 7.18 14.57
C ILE A 158 -0.92 8.39 13.73
N PHE A 159 0.37 8.71 13.69
CA PHE A 159 0.87 9.86 12.92
C PHE A 159 0.60 9.70 11.42
N GLY A 160 0.83 8.51 10.87
CA GLY A 160 0.51 8.23 9.48
C GLY A 160 -0.97 8.40 9.18
N SER A 161 -1.87 7.94 10.06
CA SER A 161 -3.32 8.14 9.90
C SER A 161 -3.72 9.61 9.97
N ILE A 162 -3.09 10.43 10.84
CA ILE A 162 -3.31 11.88 10.89
C ILE A 162 -2.92 12.53 9.56
N LEU A 163 -1.77 12.16 8.99
CA LEU A 163 -1.34 12.66 7.69
C LEU A 163 -2.31 12.26 6.57
N LEU A 164 -2.84 11.03 6.59
CA LEU A 164 -3.86 10.58 5.64
C LEU A 164 -5.14 11.40 5.75
N ILE A 165 -5.64 11.65 6.97
CA ILE A 165 -6.84 12.48 7.20
C ILE A 165 -6.64 13.87 6.61
N PHE A 166 -5.55 14.54 6.99
CA PHE A 166 -5.25 15.89 6.54
C PHE A 166 -5.12 15.95 5.01
N SER A 167 -4.43 14.99 4.42
CA SER A 167 -4.21 14.94 2.99
C SER A 167 -5.50 14.73 2.20
N TYR A 168 -6.32 13.75 2.57
CA TYR A 168 -7.60 13.53 1.92
C TYR A 168 -8.56 14.70 2.09
N PHE A 169 -8.59 15.32 3.28
CA PHE A 169 -9.40 16.50 3.53
C PHE A 169 -8.96 17.68 2.66
N THR A 170 -7.66 17.96 2.57
CA THR A 170 -7.15 19.07 1.75
C THR A 170 -7.41 18.85 0.26
N MET A 171 -7.28 17.61 -0.24
CA MET A 171 -7.66 17.25 -1.61
C MET A 171 -9.14 17.51 -1.89
N ALA A 172 -10.01 17.17 -0.95
CA ALA A 172 -11.45 17.34 -1.10
C ALA A 172 -11.86 18.82 -1.09
N TYR A 173 -11.21 19.62 -0.26
CA TYR A 173 -11.60 21.01 -0.01
C TYR A 173 -10.99 22.01 -0.99
N PHE A 174 -9.68 21.84 -1.31
CA PHE A 174 -8.96 22.79 -2.15
C PHE A 174 -8.77 22.25 -3.57
N GLN A 175 -9.54 22.74 -4.52
CA GLN A 175 -9.48 22.36 -5.93
C GLN A 175 -8.39 23.17 -6.68
N LYS A 176 -7.16 23.19 -6.14
CA LYS A 176 -5.98 23.83 -6.75
C LYS A 176 -4.89 22.78 -6.97
N ILE A 177 -4.34 22.75 -8.17
CA ILE A 177 -3.33 21.76 -8.59
C ILE A 177 -2.10 21.74 -7.67
N SER A 178 -1.63 22.89 -7.21
CA SER A 178 -0.48 22.98 -6.30
C SER A 178 -0.78 22.35 -4.94
N ILE A 179 -2.00 22.57 -4.40
CA ILE A 179 -2.44 21.98 -3.13
C ILE A 179 -2.66 20.47 -3.31
N TYR A 180 -3.19 20.05 -4.46
CA TYR A 180 -3.35 18.65 -4.80
C TYR A 180 -2.01 17.91 -4.73
N TYR A 181 -0.96 18.39 -5.40
CA TYR A 181 0.36 17.75 -5.35
C TYR A 181 0.98 17.77 -3.96
N LEU A 182 0.81 18.85 -3.20
CA LEU A 182 1.25 18.89 -1.80
C LEU A 182 0.51 17.82 -0.97
N SER A 183 -0.80 17.68 -1.17
CA SER A 183 -1.60 16.65 -0.50
C SER A 183 -1.14 15.24 -0.88
N ILE A 184 -0.80 14.98 -2.15
CA ILE A 184 -0.25 13.69 -2.61
C ILE A 184 1.08 13.37 -1.91
N ILE A 185 1.95 14.35 -1.73
CA ILE A 185 3.22 14.16 -1.00
C ILE A 185 2.93 13.78 0.46
N ILE A 186 2.07 14.54 1.14
CA ILE A 186 1.69 14.26 2.54
C ILE A 186 1.03 12.88 2.66
N LEU A 187 0.21 12.51 1.69
CA LEU A 187 -0.46 11.22 1.62
C LEU A 187 0.53 10.07 1.47
N GLY A 188 1.57 10.26 0.64
CA GLY A 188 2.67 9.32 0.52
C GLY A 188 3.40 9.10 1.85
N PHE A 189 3.67 10.16 2.62
CA PHE A 189 4.21 10.04 3.97
C PHE A 189 3.29 9.22 4.89
N GLY A 190 1.98 9.46 4.84
CA GLY A 190 1.00 8.71 5.61
C GLY A 190 1.00 7.22 5.31
N PHE A 191 0.97 6.83 4.03
CA PHE A 191 1.06 5.41 3.63
C PHE A 191 2.41 4.79 3.92
N GLY A 192 3.50 5.56 3.76
CA GLY A 192 4.86 5.12 4.06
C GLY A 192 5.07 4.76 5.53
N MET A 193 4.35 5.41 6.45
CA MET A 193 4.35 5.09 7.88
C MET A 193 3.38 3.94 8.21
N THR A 194 2.14 4.01 7.76
CA THR A 194 1.07 3.11 8.23
C THR A 194 1.23 1.68 7.76
N ARG A 195 1.61 1.45 6.51
CA ARG A 195 1.67 0.10 5.92
C ARG A 195 2.75 -0.79 6.54
N PRO A 196 4.03 -0.37 6.62
CA PRO A 196 5.06 -1.19 7.23
C PRO A 196 4.83 -1.36 8.74
N ALA A 197 4.33 -0.32 9.43
CA ALA A 197 3.99 -0.40 10.84
C ALA A 197 2.89 -1.44 11.11
N LEU A 198 1.86 -1.50 10.26
CA LEU A 198 0.79 -2.48 10.35
C LEU A 198 1.30 -3.90 10.14
N ALA A 199 2.08 -4.13 9.09
CA ALA A 199 2.65 -5.44 8.78
C ALA A 199 3.60 -5.92 9.89
N SER A 200 4.43 -5.02 10.41
CA SER A 200 5.35 -5.29 11.51
C SER A 200 4.59 -5.62 12.81
N SER A 201 3.57 -4.82 13.16
CA SER A 201 2.76 -5.05 14.37
C SER A 201 2.03 -6.39 14.31
N LEU A 202 1.45 -6.75 13.17
CA LEU A 202 0.80 -8.06 12.98
C LEU A 202 1.83 -9.19 13.13
N SER A 203 3.01 -9.06 12.55
CA SER A 203 4.08 -10.07 12.64
C SER A 203 4.56 -10.25 14.07
N ILE A 204 4.72 -9.18 14.84
CA ILE A 204 5.16 -9.21 16.25
C ILE A 204 4.09 -9.86 17.14
N ALA A 205 2.81 -9.61 16.84
CA ALA A 205 1.69 -10.16 17.60
C ALA A 205 1.47 -11.67 17.38
N GLN A 206 2.21 -12.32 16.46
CA GLN A 206 2.06 -13.73 16.13
C GLN A 206 3.27 -14.57 16.57
N THR A 207 2.98 -15.85 16.88
CA THR A 207 4.06 -16.82 17.10
C THR A 207 4.77 -17.15 15.78
N PRO A 208 6.02 -17.61 15.80
CA PRO A 208 6.77 -17.94 14.59
C PRO A 208 6.03 -18.90 13.64
N GLU A 209 5.28 -19.87 14.21
CA GLU A 209 4.52 -20.88 13.47
C GLU A 209 3.35 -20.23 12.68
N ASN A 210 2.76 -19.17 13.20
CA ASN A 210 1.58 -18.51 12.66
C ASN A 210 1.89 -17.30 11.76
N GLN A 211 3.17 -16.85 11.71
CA GLN A 211 3.56 -15.67 10.92
C GLN A 211 3.24 -15.81 9.42
N GLY A 212 3.44 -17.03 8.87
CA GLY A 212 3.12 -17.28 7.46
C GLY A 212 1.63 -17.14 7.16
N SER A 213 0.78 -17.69 8.03
CA SER A 213 -0.69 -17.58 7.90
C SER A 213 -1.15 -16.14 8.07
N ALA A 214 -0.61 -15.42 9.04
CA ALA A 214 -0.94 -14.01 9.27
C ALA A 214 -0.53 -13.11 8.09
N ALA A 215 0.65 -13.33 7.52
CA ALA A 215 1.09 -12.64 6.30
C ALA A 215 0.20 -12.97 5.10
N GLY A 216 -0.26 -14.21 4.97
CA GLY A 216 -1.22 -14.63 3.95
C GLY A 216 -2.56 -13.91 4.09
N TYR A 217 -3.10 -13.81 5.30
CA TYR A 217 -4.32 -13.04 5.57
C TYR A 217 -4.15 -11.55 5.25
N LEU A 218 -3.03 -10.95 5.65
CA LEU A 218 -2.76 -9.53 5.33
C LEU A 218 -2.67 -9.32 3.81
N GLY A 219 -2.01 -10.24 3.09
CA GLY A 219 -1.91 -10.18 1.63
C GLY A 219 -3.25 -10.32 0.91
N SER A 220 -4.24 -11.00 1.50
CA SER A 220 -5.59 -11.12 0.92
C SER A 220 -6.44 -9.85 1.07
N VAL A 221 -6.08 -8.95 1.97
CA VAL A 221 -6.83 -7.71 2.22
C VAL A 221 -6.67 -6.69 1.08
N ILE A 222 -5.50 -6.63 0.45
CA ILE A 222 -5.23 -5.69 -0.65
C ILE A 222 -6.21 -5.90 -1.83
N PRO A 223 -6.41 -7.14 -2.34
CA PRO A 223 -7.43 -7.41 -3.35
C PRO A 223 -8.85 -7.03 -2.91
N ILE A 224 -9.20 -7.23 -1.63
CA ILE A 224 -10.52 -6.82 -1.11
C ILE A 224 -10.73 -5.32 -1.28
N GLY A 225 -9.72 -4.49 -0.95
CA GLY A 225 -9.78 -3.05 -1.19
C GLY A 225 -10.01 -2.70 -2.66
N HIS A 226 -9.29 -3.35 -3.57
CA HIS A 226 -9.45 -3.14 -5.00
C HIS A 226 -10.83 -3.57 -5.54
N MET A 227 -11.40 -4.67 -5.03
CA MET A 227 -12.71 -5.17 -5.44
C MET A 227 -13.87 -4.33 -4.87
N THR A 228 -13.70 -3.79 -3.67
CA THR A 228 -14.75 -2.97 -3.02
C THR A 228 -14.78 -1.53 -3.52
N THR A 229 -13.68 -1.02 -4.04
CA THR A 229 -13.60 0.35 -4.58
C THR A 229 -14.65 0.65 -5.67
N PRO A 230 -14.82 -0.15 -6.73
CA PRO A 230 -15.86 0.11 -7.73
C PRO A 230 -17.28 0.09 -7.17
N ILE A 231 -17.51 -0.68 -6.11
CA ILE A 231 -18.84 -0.88 -5.51
C ILE A 231 -19.18 0.24 -4.53
N ILE A 232 -18.22 0.72 -3.75
CA ILE A 232 -18.45 1.69 -2.67
C ILE A 232 -17.93 3.08 -3.07
N ALA A 233 -16.68 3.16 -3.52
CA ALA A 233 -16.00 4.45 -3.72
C ALA A 233 -16.41 5.13 -5.02
N MET A 234 -16.55 4.40 -6.12
CA MET A 234 -16.91 4.99 -7.41
C MET A 234 -18.34 5.55 -7.45
N PRO A 235 -19.37 4.94 -6.87
CA PRO A 235 -20.67 5.59 -6.73
C PRO A 235 -20.64 6.89 -5.93
N ILE A 236 -19.82 6.96 -4.87
CA ILE A 236 -19.63 8.21 -4.10
C ILE A 236 -18.93 9.26 -4.97
N TYR A 237 -17.92 8.85 -5.74
CA TYR A 237 -17.21 9.72 -6.68
C TYR A 237 -18.15 10.29 -7.76
N SER A 238 -19.06 9.48 -8.29
CA SER A 238 -20.00 9.90 -9.35
C SER A 238 -21.00 10.96 -8.90
N LEU A 239 -21.27 11.07 -7.59
CA LEU A 239 -22.09 12.17 -7.05
C LEU A 239 -21.31 13.49 -7.05
N ASN A 240 -20.09 13.48 -6.59
CA ASN A 240 -19.13 14.58 -6.64
C ASN A 240 -17.72 14.05 -6.39
N PRO A 241 -16.70 14.41 -7.22
CA PRO A 241 -15.33 13.97 -7.05
C PRO A 241 -14.75 14.21 -5.64
N SER A 242 -15.10 15.34 -5.00
CA SER A 242 -14.64 15.67 -3.65
C SER A 242 -15.21 14.74 -2.57
N TYR A 243 -16.40 14.17 -2.77
CA TYR A 243 -17.07 13.33 -1.76
C TYR A 243 -16.28 12.05 -1.50
N LEU A 244 -15.61 11.51 -2.50
CA LEU A 244 -14.74 10.35 -2.33
C LEU A 244 -13.60 10.62 -1.32
N TYR A 245 -12.98 11.79 -1.42
CA TYR A 245 -11.85 12.14 -0.54
C TYR A 245 -12.33 12.53 0.86
N TYR A 246 -13.49 13.17 1.00
CA TYR A 246 -14.13 13.34 2.32
C TYR A 246 -14.46 11.99 2.96
N PHE A 247 -15.01 11.05 2.19
CA PHE A 247 -15.29 9.70 2.66
C PHE A 247 -14.00 8.99 3.13
N SER A 248 -12.92 9.06 2.36
CA SER A 248 -11.62 8.50 2.74
C SER A 248 -11.05 9.17 4.00
N SER A 249 -11.21 10.48 4.15
CA SER A 249 -10.81 11.20 5.36
C SER A 249 -11.60 10.73 6.60
N ILE A 250 -12.91 10.54 6.48
CA ILE A 250 -13.78 10.02 7.55
C ILE A 250 -13.37 8.60 7.93
N LEU A 251 -13.08 7.73 6.95
CA LEU A 251 -12.58 6.39 7.22
C LEU A 251 -11.25 6.42 7.99
N CYS A 252 -10.35 7.33 7.64
CA CYS A 252 -9.08 7.48 8.36
C CYS A 252 -9.27 8.03 9.78
N ILE A 253 -10.29 8.86 10.05
CA ILE A 253 -10.68 9.23 11.42
C ILE A 253 -11.13 7.98 12.19
N GLY A 254 -11.97 7.15 11.57
CA GLY A 254 -12.39 5.86 12.13
C GLY A 254 -11.20 4.94 12.47
N LEU A 255 -10.13 4.95 11.62
CA LEU A 255 -8.89 4.22 11.91
C LEU A 255 -8.23 4.67 13.21
N ILE A 256 -8.09 5.96 13.43
CA ILE A 256 -7.48 6.49 14.66
C ILE A 256 -8.31 6.07 15.87
N LEU A 257 -9.63 6.23 15.83
CA LEU A 257 -10.51 5.80 16.91
C LEU A 257 -10.36 4.31 17.16
N PHE A 258 -10.31 3.51 16.09
CA PHE A 258 -10.14 2.06 16.20
C PHE A 258 -8.77 1.68 16.82
N ILE A 259 -7.67 2.33 16.43
CA ILE A 259 -6.34 2.14 17.01
C ILE A 259 -6.37 2.49 18.52
N ILE A 260 -7.03 3.57 18.88
CA ILE A 260 -7.15 4.02 20.27
C ILE A 260 -7.97 3.02 21.11
N CYS A 261 -9.03 2.46 20.56
CA CYS A 261 -9.92 1.53 21.28
C CYS A 261 -9.33 0.12 21.43
N HIS A 262 -8.36 -0.29 20.57
CA HIS A 262 -7.82 -1.64 20.61
C HIS A 262 -6.40 -1.71 21.18
N PRO A 263 -6.24 -2.20 22.45
CA PRO A 263 -4.93 -2.24 23.14
C PRO A 263 -3.86 -3.02 22.39
N ILE A 264 -4.25 -4.02 21.57
CA ILE A 264 -3.31 -4.86 20.81
C ILE A 264 -2.60 -4.08 19.71
N LEU A 265 -3.21 -3.00 19.21
CA LEU A 265 -2.62 -2.12 18.18
C LEU A 265 -1.68 -1.06 18.76
N ARG A 266 -1.66 -0.91 20.09
CA ARG A 266 -0.80 0.07 20.79
C ARG A 266 0.52 -0.54 21.29
N LYS A 267 0.63 -1.85 21.28
CA LYS A 267 1.85 -2.58 21.65
C LYS A 267 2.86 -2.55 20.49
#